data_414bd9a74dad438ba4bc43bf104967ec
#
_entry.id   414bd9a74dad438ba4bc43bf104967ec
#
_cell.length_a   1.000
_cell.length_b   1.000
_cell.length_c   1.000
_cell.angle_alpha   90.00
_cell.angle_beta   90.00
_cell.angle_gamma   90.00
#
_symmetry.space_group_name_H-M   'P 1'
#
loop_
_entity.id
_entity.type
_entity.pdbx_description
1 polymer ?
#
loop_
_entity_poly.entity_id
_entity_poly.type
_entity_poly.pdbx_seq_one_letter_code
_entity_poly.pdbx_strand_id
1 'polypeptide(L)'
;MYDTIILGNGIAGMSAAIYAKRANLNFKIIGEDEFSVGQIENAVLVENYPGIKGITGYNLGNSIREQIEEMGIIIEEKKVESIEKIEANTNQISEFFKIKYTDGTEHYSKTVIYALGSKHRELSEICDVKDNVTYHHCAICDGPLYKGKDVAIIGGGNTAFTEALYLSKIASTVRIITDKIIADSTLVEKVCDTKNISVIDKAKVMSLYKELNSICIDYEYKNILCKTTVDGLFSAIGSKPQSYYCPSEVEKSYSGYILGNECGETNISGFYVAGDIRRKMLRQAITAAADGANCANSVVEYLKQS
;
A
#
# COMPACT_ATOMS: atom_id res chain seq x y z
N MET A 1 2.72 -25.08 17.34
CA MET A 1 2.40 -24.75 15.94
C MET A 1 1.09 -23.99 15.93
N TYR A 2 1.02 -22.88 15.20
CA TYR A 2 -0.19 -22.04 15.07
C TYR A 2 -1.06 -22.52 13.92
N ASP A 3 -2.35 -22.18 13.95
CA ASP A 3 -3.23 -22.40 12.82
C ASP A 3 -2.91 -21.42 11.70
N THR A 4 -2.66 -20.13 12.07
CA THR A 4 -2.19 -19.11 11.11
C THR A 4 -1.24 -18.13 11.78
N ILE A 5 -0.30 -17.59 11.01
CA ILE A 5 0.48 -16.42 11.38
C ILE A 5 0.16 -15.29 10.39
N ILE A 6 -0.24 -14.15 10.93
CA ILE A 6 -0.58 -12.94 10.18
C ILE A 6 0.67 -12.04 10.20
N LEU A 7 1.20 -11.73 9.03
CA LEU A 7 2.40 -10.91 8.86
C LEU A 7 2.01 -9.52 8.37
N GLY A 8 2.20 -8.53 9.22
CA GLY A 8 1.84 -7.13 9.01
C GLY A 8 0.66 -6.70 9.88
N ASN A 9 0.81 -5.56 10.55
CA ASN A 9 -0.16 -4.95 11.46
C ASN A 9 -0.83 -3.69 10.89
N GLY A 10 -0.84 -3.55 9.55
CA GLY A 10 -1.69 -2.57 8.87
C GLY A 10 -3.17 -3.01 8.87
N ILE A 11 -4.03 -2.21 8.24
CA ILE A 11 -5.49 -2.44 8.17
C ILE A 11 -5.84 -3.89 7.77
N ALA A 12 -5.15 -4.47 6.78
CA ALA A 12 -5.42 -5.83 6.32
C ALA A 12 -5.09 -6.87 7.39
N GLY A 13 -3.92 -6.77 8.02
CA GLY A 13 -3.51 -7.72 9.06
C GLY A 13 -4.36 -7.61 10.32
N MET A 14 -4.68 -6.40 10.78
CA MET A 14 -5.56 -6.20 11.93
C MET A 14 -6.98 -6.71 11.65
N SER A 15 -7.52 -6.48 10.44
CA SER A 15 -8.80 -7.06 10.03
C SER A 15 -8.76 -8.59 10.04
N ALA A 16 -7.70 -9.20 9.48
CA ALA A 16 -7.52 -10.65 9.53
C ALA A 16 -7.48 -11.17 10.97
N ALA A 17 -6.80 -10.46 11.88
CA ALA A 17 -6.72 -10.84 13.29
C ALA A 17 -8.08 -10.81 13.99
N ILE A 18 -8.92 -9.81 13.71
CA ILE A 18 -10.31 -9.74 14.22
C ILE A 18 -11.10 -11.01 13.81
N TYR A 19 -11.05 -11.36 12.53
CA TYR A 19 -11.79 -12.52 12.02
C TYR A 19 -11.19 -13.86 12.50
N ALA A 20 -9.87 -13.98 12.59
CA ALA A 20 -9.19 -15.13 13.16
C ALA A 20 -9.60 -15.36 14.64
N LYS A 21 -9.64 -14.26 15.43
CA LYS A 21 -10.10 -14.31 16.84
C LYS A 21 -11.55 -14.76 16.95
N ARG A 22 -12.44 -14.19 16.11
CA ARG A 22 -13.87 -14.57 16.08
C ARG A 22 -14.10 -16.03 15.67
N ALA A 23 -13.21 -16.57 14.83
CA ALA A 23 -13.21 -17.98 14.43
C ALA A 23 -12.52 -18.91 15.44
N ASN A 24 -12.03 -18.37 16.56
CA ASN A 24 -11.32 -19.10 17.60
C ASN A 24 -10.06 -19.85 17.09
N LEU A 25 -9.36 -19.27 16.10
CA LEU A 25 -8.10 -19.80 15.62
C LEU A 25 -6.98 -19.56 16.65
N ASN A 26 -6.02 -20.50 16.69
CA ASN A 26 -4.75 -20.28 17.38
C ASN A 26 -3.80 -19.53 16.43
N PHE A 27 -3.66 -18.23 16.63
CA PHE A 27 -2.90 -17.37 15.70
C PHE A 27 -1.96 -16.40 16.41
N LYS A 28 -1.05 -15.83 15.62
CA LYS A 28 -0.27 -14.64 15.98
C LYS A 28 -0.40 -13.56 14.90
N ILE A 29 -0.32 -12.32 15.31
CA ILE A 29 -0.11 -11.17 14.42
C ILE A 29 1.26 -10.57 14.70
N ILE A 30 2.03 -10.33 13.64
CA ILE A 30 3.42 -9.88 13.69
C ILE A 30 3.50 -8.51 13.01
N GLY A 31 4.15 -7.55 13.67
CA GLY A 31 4.47 -6.23 13.13
C GLY A 31 5.93 -5.89 13.32
N GLU A 32 6.51 -5.06 12.46
CA GLU A 32 7.89 -4.53 12.63
C GLU A 32 7.95 -3.48 13.76
N ASP A 33 6.86 -2.77 13.99
CA ASP A 33 6.62 -1.79 15.04
C ASP A 33 5.19 -2.00 15.53
N GLU A 34 5.02 -2.33 16.78
CA GLU A 34 3.70 -2.63 17.36
C GLU A 34 2.75 -1.41 17.38
N PHE A 35 3.30 -0.20 17.38
CA PHE A 35 2.54 1.05 17.39
C PHE A 35 2.17 1.54 16.00
N SER A 36 2.85 1.09 14.96
CA SER A 36 2.49 1.43 13.59
C SER A 36 1.14 0.84 13.20
N VAL A 37 0.36 1.60 12.48
CA VAL A 37 -0.91 1.15 11.90
C VAL A 37 -0.82 1.00 10.37
N GLY A 38 0.43 0.97 9.87
CA GLY A 38 0.76 0.84 8.47
C GLY A 38 0.57 2.15 7.69
N GLN A 39 0.57 2.07 6.36
CA GLN A 39 0.56 3.26 5.49
C GLN A 39 -0.62 4.22 5.70
N ILE A 40 -1.70 3.76 6.28
CA ILE A 40 -2.87 4.61 6.55
C ILE A 40 -2.52 5.78 7.46
N GLU A 41 -1.52 5.65 8.34
CA GLU A 41 -1.10 6.71 9.27
C GLU A 41 -0.71 8.02 8.58
N ASN A 42 -0.25 7.94 7.31
CA ASN A 42 0.16 9.10 6.52
C ASN A 42 -1.01 9.84 5.85
N ALA A 43 -2.23 9.30 5.89
CA ALA A 43 -3.39 9.96 5.31
C ALA A 43 -3.87 11.11 6.21
N VAL A 44 -3.85 12.33 5.67
CA VAL A 44 -4.26 13.54 6.39
C VAL A 44 -5.75 13.48 6.75
N LEU A 45 -6.58 13.01 5.83
CA LEU A 45 -8.02 12.90 6.00
C LEU A 45 -8.55 11.68 5.24
N VAL A 46 -9.33 10.84 5.93
CA VAL A 46 -10.02 9.68 5.37
C VAL A 46 -11.52 9.92 5.42
N GLU A 47 -12.16 10.15 4.28
CA GLU A 47 -13.60 10.38 4.13
C GLU A 47 -14.31 9.24 3.37
N ASN A 48 -13.54 8.28 2.88
CA ASN A 48 -14.00 7.20 2.03
C ASN A 48 -14.06 5.83 2.73
N TYR A 49 -14.05 5.82 4.05
CA TYR A 49 -14.27 4.62 4.85
C TYR A 49 -15.72 4.61 5.37
N PRO A 50 -16.59 3.69 4.88
CA PRO A 50 -18.00 3.67 5.24
C PRO A 50 -18.22 3.59 6.76
N GLY A 51 -19.13 4.43 7.28
CA GLY A 51 -19.43 4.52 8.71
C GLY A 51 -18.61 5.57 9.46
N ILE A 52 -17.58 6.16 8.83
CA ILE A 52 -16.73 7.20 9.42
C ILE A 52 -16.82 8.46 8.55
N LYS A 53 -17.18 9.60 9.16
CA LYS A 53 -17.46 10.87 8.46
C LYS A 53 -16.24 11.75 8.19
N GLY A 54 -15.05 11.27 8.37
CA GLY A 54 -13.81 12.01 8.26
C GLY A 54 -13.00 11.84 9.53
N ILE A 55 -11.81 11.31 9.36
CA ILE A 55 -10.86 10.99 10.41
C ILE A 55 -9.45 11.05 9.82
N THR A 56 -8.44 11.35 10.62
CA THR A 56 -7.06 11.18 10.15
C THR A 56 -6.75 9.69 9.99
N GLY A 57 -5.89 9.35 9.03
CA GLY A 57 -5.52 7.94 8.83
C GLY A 57 -4.89 7.31 10.08
N TYR A 58 -4.09 8.10 10.82
CA TYR A 58 -3.55 7.68 12.11
C TYR A 58 -4.66 7.29 13.11
N ASN A 59 -5.68 8.13 13.27
CA ASN A 59 -6.80 7.84 14.19
C ASN A 59 -7.65 6.66 13.72
N LEU A 60 -7.86 6.50 12.40
CA LEU A 60 -8.54 5.33 11.86
C LEU A 60 -7.78 4.05 12.18
N GLY A 61 -6.48 4.04 11.92
CA GLY A 61 -5.62 2.90 12.22
C GLY A 61 -5.60 2.58 13.72
N ASN A 62 -5.49 3.59 14.58
CA ASN A 62 -5.52 3.42 16.03
C ASN A 62 -6.86 2.89 16.54
N SER A 63 -8.00 3.34 16.00
CA SER A 63 -9.30 2.80 16.38
C SER A 63 -9.42 1.31 16.09
N ILE A 64 -8.82 0.83 14.99
CA ILE A 64 -8.80 -0.61 14.69
C ILE A 64 -7.80 -1.33 15.62
N ARG A 65 -6.67 -0.72 15.95
CA ARG A 65 -5.71 -1.27 16.91
C ARG A 65 -6.32 -1.40 18.31
N GLU A 66 -6.97 -0.36 18.81
CA GLU A 66 -7.71 -0.39 20.09
C GLU A 66 -8.75 -1.53 20.09
N GLN A 67 -9.48 -1.71 19.00
CA GLN A 67 -10.45 -2.81 18.87
C GLN A 67 -9.78 -4.19 19.00
N ILE A 68 -8.62 -4.44 18.39
CA ILE A 68 -7.94 -5.73 18.53
C ILE A 68 -7.36 -5.92 19.95
N GLU A 69 -6.87 -4.84 20.57
CA GLU A 69 -6.39 -4.85 21.95
C GLU A 69 -7.51 -5.19 22.94
N GLU A 70 -8.69 -4.60 22.78
CA GLU A 70 -9.90 -4.92 23.58
C GLU A 70 -10.35 -6.40 23.41
N MET A 71 -10.08 -6.99 22.24
CA MET A 71 -10.32 -8.42 22.01
C MET A 71 -9.21 -9.33 22.61
N GLY A 72 -8.22 -8.74 23.29
CA GLY A 72 -7.07 -9.47 23.84
C GLY A 72 -6.11 -10.01 22.79
N ILE A 73 -6.02 -9.34 21.62
CA ILE A 73 -5.05 -9.63 20.57
C ILE A 73 -3.82 -8.76 20.80
N ILE A 74 -2.66 -9.38 20.85
CA ILE A 74 -1.37 -8.70 21.05
C ILE A 74 -0.57 -8.80 19.75
N ILE A 75 -0.11 -7.65 19.23
CA ILE A 75 0.84 -7.59 18.13
C ILE A 75 2.22 -7.96 18.70
N GLU A 76 2.84 -8.97 18.14
CA GLU A 76 4.22 -9.32 18.49
C GLU A 76 5.19 -8.54 17.60
N GLU A 77 6.05 -7.72 18.21
CA GLU A 77 7.03 -6.93 17.48
C GLU A 77 8.18 -7.82 17.02
N LYS A 78 8.21 -8.09 15.72
CA LYS A 78 9.25 -8.87 15.05
C LYS A 78 9.38 -8.46 13.59
N LYS A 79 10.62 -8.54 13.10
CA LYS A 79 10.94 -8.35 11.69
C LYS A 79 11.16 -9.67 11.00
N VAL A 80 10.38 -9.94 9.96
CA VAL A 80 10.50 -11.15 9.15
C VAL A 80 11.85 -11.15 8.41
N GLU A 81 12.54 -12.28 8.42
CA GLU A 81 13.75 -12.54 7.63
C GLU A 81 13.42 -13.43 6.43
N SER A 82 12.74 -14.56 6.64
CA SER A 82 12.33 -15.49 5.59
C SER A 82 11.10 -16.30 5.97
N ILE A 83 10.44 -16.84 4.95
CA ILE A 83 9.32 -17.77 5.07
C ILE A 83 9.61 -18.96 4.17
N GLU A 84 9.54 -20.15 4.73
CA GLU A 84 9.76 -21.42 4.03
C GLU A 84 8.53 -22.30 4.17
N LYS A 85 8.07 -22.92 3.08
CA LYS A 85 7.11 -24.00 3.14
C LYS A 85 7.85 -25.31 3.36
N ILE A 86 7.50 -26.03 4.40
CA ILE A 86 8.06 -27.35 4.72
C ILE A 86 7.07 -28.40 4.23
N GLU A 87 7.49 -29.19 3.25
CA GLU A 87 6.69 -30.24 2.65
C GLU A 87 6.50 -31.42 3.62
N ALA A 88 5.34 -32.07 3.51
CA ALA A 88 5.08 -33.33 4.22
C ALA A 88 6.09 -34.41 3.80
N ASN A 89 6.68 -35.08 4.75
CA ASN A 89 7.52 -36.23 4.47
C ASN A 89 6.81 -37.56 4.80
N THR A 90 7.39 -38.67 4.38
CA THR A 90 6.84 -40.03 4.54
C THR A 90 6.59 -40.46 6.00
N ASN A 91 6.96 -39.64 7.00
CA ASN A 91 6.89 -39.91 8.42
C ASN A 91 5.81 -39.14 9.18
N GLN A 92 4.68 -38.76 8.55
CA GLN A 92 3.49 -38.20 9.22
C GLN A 92 3.52 -36.73 9.61
N ILE A 93 4.36 -35.90 9.03
CA ILE A 93 4.31 -34.41 9.24
C ILE A 93 3.45 -33.83 8.10
N SER A 94 2.33 -33.18 8.45
CA SER A 94 1.56 -32.35 7.52
C SER A 94 2.40 -31.15 7.08
N GLU A 95 2.11 -30.61 5.90
CA GLU A 95 2.76 -29.37 5.42
C GLU A 95 2.57 -28.22 6.42
N PHE A 96 3.58 -27.39 6.58
CA PHE A 96 3.53 -26.21 7.44
C PHE A 96 4.51 -25.14 6.95
N PHE A 97 4.38 -23.92 7.47
CA PHE A 97 5.29 -22.83 7.20
C PHE A 97 6.20 -22.59 8.40
N LYS A 98 7.48 -22.38 8.11
CA LYS A 98 8.49 -21.90 9.04
C LYS A 98 8.73 -20.43 8.75
N ILE A 99 8.53 -19.57 9.74
CA ILE A 99 8.78 -18.14 9.65
C ILE A 99 9.98 -17.83 10.56
N LYS A 100 11.05 -17.30 9.96
CA LYS A 100 12.26 -16.88 10.67
C LYS A 100 12.28 -15.37 10.79
N TYR A 101 12.74 -14.87 11.93
CA TYR A 101 12.84 -13.46 12.23
C TYR A 101 14.32 -13.04 12.37
N THR A 102 14.58 -11.73 12.19
CA THR A 102 15.94 -11.16 12.24
C THR A 102 16.60 -11.28 13.60
N ASP A 103 15.83 -11.50 14.67
CA ASP A 103 16.33 -11.79 16.04
C ASP A 103 16.77 -13.26 16.22
N GLY A 104 16.69 -14.07 15.18
CA GLY A 104 17.03 -15.49 15.17
C GLY A 104 15.94 -16.42 15.69
N THR A 105 14.81 -15.90 16.16
CA THR A 105 13.68 -16.73 16.59
C THR A 105 12.86 -17.24 15.41
N GLU A 106 12.06 -18.29 15.64
CA GLU A 106 11.26 -18.93 14.62
C GLU A 106 9.86 -19.22 15.11
N HIS A 107 8.88 -19.12 14.22
CA HIS A 107 7.53 -19.63 14.45
C HIS A 107 7.14 -20.63 13.37
N TYR A 108 6.21 -21.52 13.74
CA TYR A 108 5.70 -22.58 12.87
C TYR A 108 4.17 -22.48 12.79
N SER A 109 3.62 -22.55 11.57
CA SER A 109 2.21 -22.35 11.31
C SER A 109 1.71 -23.24 10.19
N LYS A 110 0.46 -23.71 10.27
CA LYS A 110 -0.20 -24.46 9.18
C LYS A 110 -0.46 -23.54 7.99
N THR A 111 -0.79 -22.27 8.24
CA THR A 111 -1.08 -21.28 7.19
C THR A 111 -0.42 -19.95 7.50
N VAL A 112 -0.28 -19.09 6.48
CA VAL A 112 0.23 -17.73 6.60
C VAL A 112 -0.70 -16.76 5.90
N ILE A 113 -1.03 -15.64 6.54
CA ILE A 113 -1.65 -14.48 5.91
C ILE A 113 -0.58 -13.40 5.75
N TYR A 114 -0.16 -13.18 4.51
CA TYR A 114 0.87 -12.20 4.16
C TYR A 114 0.25 -10.84 3.89
N ALA A 115 0.40 -9.89 4.80
CA ALA A 115 -0.24 -8.58 4.78
C ALA A 115 0.76 -7.42 4.98
N LEU A 116 2.02 -7.58 4.54
CA LEU A 116 3.11 -6.59 4.73
C LEU A 116 2.95 -5.32 3.87
N GLY A 117 1.99 -5.28 2.96
CA GLY A 117 1.67 -4.09 2.18
C GLY A 117 2.73 -3.71 1.14
N SER A 118 2.70 -2.44 0.75
CA SER A 118 3.65 -1.84 -0.19
C SER A 118 4.16 -0.52 0.40
N LYS A 119 5.35 -0.06 0.04
CA LYS A 119 5.87 1.26 0.39
C LYS A 119 5.86 2.16 -0.85
N HIS A 120 5.39 3.38 -0.73
CA HIS A 120 5.54 4.36 -1.80
C HIS A 120 7.02 4.66 -2.04
N ARG A 121 7.36 4.96 -3.28
CA ARG A 121 8.67 5.53 -3.59
C ARG A 121 8.68 6.99 -3.21
N GLU A 122 9.77 7.41 -2.60
CA GLU A 122 9.94 8.80 -2.17
C GLU A 122 10.49 9.66 -3.31
N LEU A 123 10.03 10.92 -3.41
CA LEU A 123 10.54 11.86 -4.40
C LEU A 123 12.04 12.14 -4.23
N SER A 124 12.57 12.01 -3.01
CA SER A 124 14.01 12.06 -2.72
C SER A 124 14.84 10.99 -3.44
N GLU A 125 14.21 9.94 -3.96
CA GLU A 125 14.91 8.94 -4.81
C GLU A 125 15.22 9.47 -6.22
N ILE A 126 14.54 10.54 -6.66
CA ILE A 126 14.65 11.05 -8.03
C ILE A 126 15.08 12.52 -8.13
N CYS A 127 14.95 13.32 -7.08
CA CYS A 127 15.29 14.72 -7.05
C CYS A 127 15.71 15.18 -5.65
N ASP A 128 16.27 16.40 -5.56
CA ASP A 128 16.57 17.04 -4.28
C ASP A 128 15.29 17.60 -3.66
N VAL A 129 14.87 17.04 -2.52
CA VAL A 129 13.71 17.49 -1.75
C VAL A 129 14.20 18.26 -0.54
N LYS A 130 13.96 19.57 -0.52
CA LYS A 130 14.32 20.43 0.62
C LYS A 130 13.37 20.20 1.79
N ASP A 131 13.85 20.53 2.99
CA ASP A 131 13.06 20.45 4.21
C ASP A 131 11.73 21.21 4.09
N ASN A 132 10.70 20.71 4.78
CA ASN A 132 9.34 21.26 4.80
C ASN A 132 8.51 21.15 3.51
N VAL A 133 8.96 20.40 2.50
CA VAL A 133 8.09 20.05 1.37
C VAL A 133 7.22 18.85 1.77
N THR A 134 5.91 19.06 1.72
CA THR A 134 4.91 17.98 1.92
C THR A 134 4.32 17.62 0.57
N TYR A 135 4.15 16.33 0.31
CA TYR A 135 3.48 15.83 -0.88
C TYR A 135 2.65 14.59 -0.54
N HIS A 136 1.71 14.30 -1.41
CA HIS A 136 0.72 13.24 -1.22
C HIS A 136 0.96 12.07 -2.17
N HIS A 137 0.50 10.89 -1.78
CA HIS A 137 0.60 9.67 -2.58
C HIS A 137 -0.76 9.15 -3.07
N CYS A 138 -1.85 9.86 -2.78
CA CYS A 138 -3.19 9.41 -3.12
C CYS A 138 -4.11 10.61 -3.44
N ALA A 139 -4.38 10.81 -4.72
CA ALA A 139 -5.26 11.90 -5.14
C ALA A 139 -6.72 11.72 -4.66
N ILE A 140 -7.20 10.47 -4.56
CA ILE A 140 -8.56 10.19 -4.07
C ILE A 140 -8.68 10.55 -2.58
N CYS A 141 -7.59 10.36 -1.81
CA CYS A 141 -7.56 10.63 -0.39
C CYS A 141 -7.45 12.13 -0.09
N ASP A 142 -6.47 12.79 -0.70
CA ASP A 142 -6.05 14.15 -0.32
C ASP A 142 -6.48 15.22 -1.34
N GLY A 143 -6.93 14.81 -2.52
CA GLY A 143 -7.39 15.72 -3.58
C GLY A 143 -8.45 16.74 -3.13
N PRO A 144 -9.45 16.38 -2.32
CA PRO A 144 -10.44 17.32 -1.81
C PRO A 144 -9.87 18.54 -1.08
N LEU A 145 -8.68 18.43 -0.46
CA LEU A 145 -7.97 19.54 0.20
C LEU A 145 -7.52 20.66 -0.78
N TYR A 146 -7.49 20.34 -2.07
CA TYR A 146 -7.01 21.21 -3.14
C TYR A 146 -8.11 21.71 -4.07
N LYS A 147 -9.34 21.78 -3.58
CA LYS A 147 -10.47 22.29 -4.35
C LYS A 147 -10.21 23.73 -4.81
N GLY A 148 -10.23 23.95 -6.13
CA GLY A 148 -10.01 25.25 -6.77
C GLY A 148 -8.57 25.76 -6.71
N LYS A 149 -7.60 24.91 -6.33
CA LYS A 149 -6.17 25.24 -6.25
C LYS A 149 -5.39 24.64 -7.42
N ASP A 150 -4.14 25.07 -7.57
CA ASP A 150 -3.23 24.55 -8.56
C ASP A 150 -2.42 23.38 -7.99
N VAL A 151 -2.39 22.27 -8.72
CA VAL A 151 -1.68 21.07 -8.25
C VAL A 151 -0.73 20.52 -9.32
N ALA A 152 0.31 19.84 -8.86
CA ALA A 152 1.19 19.06 -9.73
C ALA A 152 1.20 17.57 -9.33
N ILE A 153 1.46 16.73 -10.32
CA ILE A 153 1.71 15.30 -10.15
C ILE A 153 3.07 15.00 -10.76
N ILE A 154 3.95 14.36 -10.00
CA ILE A 154 5.22 13.85 -10.51
C ILE A 154 5.05 12.37 -10.80
N GLY A 155 5.23 11.97 -12.07
CA GLY A 155 5.11 10.59 -12.53
C GLY A 155 4.53 10.47 -13.94
N GLY A 156 4.83 9.36 -14.63
CA GLY A 156 4.45 9.14 -16.04
C GLY A 156 3.66 7.86 -16.30
N GLY A 157 3.27 7.13 -15.25
CA GLY A 157 2.51 5.88 -15.37
C GLY A 157 0.99 6.05 -15.30
N ASN A 158 0.25 4.97 -15.44
CA ASN A 158 -1.22 4.96 -15.37
C ASN A 158 -1.76 5.63 -14.10
N THR A 159 -1.08 5.47 -12.97
CA THR A 159 -1.48 6.11 -11.71
C THR A 159 -1.50 7.63 -11.85
N ALA A 160 -0.42 8.26 -12.35
CA ALA A 160 -0.33 9.69 -12.51
C ALA A 160 -1.45 10.26 -13.40
N PHE A 161 -1.73 9.59 -14.51
CA PHE A 161 -2.75 10.01 -15.48
C PHE A 161 -4.18 9.81 -14.96
N THR A 162 -4.42 8.71 -14.23
CA THR A 162 -5.72 8.47 -13.58
C THR A 162 -5.98 9.50 -12.47
N GLU A 163 -4.98 9.79 -11.66
CA GLU A 163 -5.04 10.79 -10.60
C GLU A 163 -5.24 12.19 -11.16
N ALA A 164 -4.59 12.52 -12.29
CA ALA A 164 -4.80 13.80 -12.96
C ALA A 164 -6.25 13.99 -13.42
N LEU A 165 -6.87 12.95 -14.00
CA LEU A 165 -8.28 12.98 -14.38
C LEU A 165 -9.23 13.12 -13.17
N TYR A 166 -8.85 12.56 -12.04
CA TYR A 166 -9.60 12.75 -10.80
C TYR A 166 -9.45 14.18 -10.28
N LEU A 167 -8.22 14.67 -10.14
CA LEU A 167 -7.91 16.01 -9.65
C LEU A 167 -8.45 17.11 -10.56
N SER A 168 -8.54 16.89 -11.87
CA SER A 168 -9.08 17.88 -12.81
C SER A 168 -10.53 18.28 -12.53
N LYS A 169 -11.28 17.43 -11.83
CA LYS A 169 -12.67 17.71 -11.40
C LYS A 169 -12.74 18.55 -10.13
N ILE A 170 -11.63 18.73 -9.43
CA ILE A 170 -11.55 19.33 -8.10
C ILE A 170 -10.66 20.59 -8.12
N ALA A 171 -9.48 20.45 -8.68
CA ALA A 171 -8.45 21.49 -8.73
C ALA A 171 -8.73 22.51 -9.86
N SER A 172 -8.16 23.70 -9.74
CA SER A 172 -8.18 24.72 -10.79
C SER A 172 -7.35 24.29 -11.99
N THR A 173 -6.10 23.92 -11.76
CA THR A 173 -5.19 23.37 -12.78
C THR A 173 -4.46 22.14 -12.26
N VAL A 174 -4.14 21.22 -13.16
CA VAL A 174 -3.33 20.04 -12.87
C VAL A 174 -2.15 19.98 -13.83
N ARG A 175 -0.94 19.82 -13.29
CA ARG A 175 0.28 19.66 -14.11
C ARG A 175 0.90 18.30 -13.87
N ILE A 176 1.02 17.48 -14.92
CA ILE A 176 1.81 16.25 -14.86
C ILE A 176 3.23 16.60 -15.30
N ILE A 177 4.22 16.28 -14.48
CA ILE A 177 5.64 16.44 -14.80
C ILE A 177 6.29 15.05 -14.79
N THR A 178 6.86 14.66 -15.91
CA THR A 178 7.44 13.33 -16.08
C THR A 178 8.65 13.33 -17.02
N ASP A 179 9.62 12.49 -16.73
CA ASP A 179 10.75 12.21 -17.61
C ASP A 179 10.36 11.31 -18.79
N LYS A 180 9.34 10.47 -18.59
CA LYS A 180 8.83 9.54 -19.62
C LYS A 180 7.38 9.16 -19.37
N ILE A 181 6.57 9.28 -20.41
CA ILE A 181 5.20 8.74 -20.41
C ILE A 181 5.28 7.23 -20.66
N ILE A 182 4.73 6.45 -19.71
CA ILE A 182 4.58 4.99 -19.79
C ILE A 182 3.12 4.56 -19.51
N ALA A 183 2.20 5.54 -19.46
CA ALA A 183 0.78 5.30 -19.32
C ALA A 183 0.16 4.78 -20.64
N ASP A 184 -0.97 4.08 -20.53
CA ASP A 184 -1.72 3.57 -21.67
C ASP A 184 -2.18 4.72 -22.58
N SER A 185 -2.09 4.55 -23.90
CA SER A 185 -2.39 5.59 -24.89
C SER A 185 -3.80 6.17 -24.74
N THR A 186 -4.80 5.34 -24.48
CA THR A 186 -6.20 5.77 -24.27
C THR A 186 -6.35 6.67 -23.03
N LEU A 187 -5.51 6.48 -22.02
CA LEU A 187 -5.50 7.31 -20.82
C LEU A 187 -4.78 8.64 -21.07
N VAL A 188 -3.70 8.59 -21.84
CA VAL A 188 -2.96 9.79 -22.27
C VAL A 188 -3.87 10.70 -23.13
N GLU A 189 -4.60 10.14 -24.10
CA GLU A 189 -5.55 10.87 -24.92
C GLU A 189 -6.61 11.60 -24.07
N LYS A 190 -7.26 10.90 -23.13
CA LYS A 190 -8.24 11.50 -22.22
C LYS A 190 -7.66 12.67 -21.40
N VAL A 191 -6.43 12.54 -20.94
CA VAL A 191 -5.74 13.61 -20.21
C VAL A 191 -5.47 14.80 -21.12
N CYS A 192 -4.98 14.57 -22.33
CA CYS A 192 -4.71 15.64 -23.31
C CYS A 192 -5.97 16.39 -23.74
N ASP A 193 -7.11 15.72 -23.77
CA ASP A 193 -8.42 16.34 -24.11
C ASP A 193 -9.03 17.12 -22.92
N THR A 194 -8.46 17.01 -21.72
CA THR A 194 -8.97 17.67 -20.52
C THR A 194 -8.37 19.07 -20.36
N LYS A 195 -9.21 20.12 -20.47
CA LYS A 195 -8.78 21.53 -20.61
C LYS A 195 -7.87 22.07 -19.51
N ASN A 196 -8.06 21.62 -18.27
CA ASN A 196 -7.31 22.11 -17.13
C ASN A 196 -6.15 21.18 -16.70
N ILE A 197 -5.79 20.20 -17.56
CA ILE A 197 -4.60 19.38 -17.36
C ILE A 197 -3.53 19.79 -18.38
N SER A 198 -2.31 19.93 -17.92
CA SER A 198 -1.12 20.09 -18.75
C SER A 198 -0.11 18.98 -18.48
N VAL A 199 0.52 18.45 -19.53
CA VAL A 199 1.54 17.41 -19.44
C VAL A 199 2.88 17.97 -19.90
N ILE A 200 3.87 17.92 -19.03
CA ILE A 200 5.25 18.29 -19.33
C ILE A 200 6.04 16.99 -19.42
N ASP A 201 6.06 16.42 -20.62
CA ASP A 201 6.78 15.16 -20.93
C ASP A 201 8.27 15.47 -21.21
N LYS A 202 9.14 14.49 -20.92
CA LYS A 202 10.60 14.62 -21.03
C LYS A 202 11.16 15.72 -20.15
N ALA A 203 10.55 15.91 -18.99
CA ALA A 203 10.97 16.85 -17.97
C ALA A 203 11.55 16.09 -16.77
N LYS A 204 12.80 16.40 -16.42
CA LYS A 204 13.46 15.83 -15.25
C LYS A 204 13.31 16.77 -14.08
N VAL A 205 12.61 16.35 -13.03
CA VAL A 205 12.53 17.13 -11.77
C VAL A 205 13.90 17.14 -11.12
N MET A 206 14.35 18.33 -10.74
CA MET A 206 15.68 18.58 -10.17
C MET A 206 15.61 18.87 -8.67
N SER A 207 14.71 19.76 -8.26
CA SER A 207 14.55 20.10 -6.85
C SER A 207 13.11 20.50 -6.51
N LEU A 208 12.76 20.25 -5.25
CA LEU A 208 11.49 20.63 -4.64
C LEU A 208 11.78 21.46 -3.39
N TYR A 209 11.14 22.59 -3.25
CA TYR A 209 11.28 23.46 -2.08
C TYR A 209 10.02 24.28 -1.86
N LYS A 210 9.88 24.87 -0.68
CA LYS A 210 8.74 25.69 -0.32
C LYS A 210 9.11 27.17 -0.32
N GLU A 211 8.31 27.99 -1.00
CA GLU A 211 8.36 29.43 -0.92
C GLU A 211 7.02 29.95 -0.41
N LEU A 212 7.02 30.61 0.75
CA LEU A 212 5.79 31.03 1.43
C LEU A 212 4.83 29.83 1.64
N ASN A 213 3.70 29.85 0.97
CA ASN A 213 2.68 28.79 1.05
C ASN A 213 2.63 27.88 -0.17
N SER A 214 3.52 28.10 -1.15
CA SER A 214 3.52 27.34 -2.41
C SER A 214 4.72 26.41 -2.48
N ILE A 215 4.55 25.29 -3.18
CA ILE A 215 5.61 24.34 -3.49
C ILE A 215 6.21 24.74 -4.83
N CYS A 216 7.51 24.94 -4.83
CA CYS A 216 8.30 25.24 -6.02
C CYS A 216 8.90 23.95 -6.57
N ILE A 217 8.77 23.76 -7.86
CA ILE A 217 9.29 22.60 -8.59
C ILE A 217 10.24 23.14 -9.66
N ASP A 218 11.54 22.89 -9.49
CA ASP A 218 12.52 23.13 -10.53
C ASP A 218 12.70 21.86 -11.35
N TYR A 219 12.64 22.00 -12.66
CA TYR A 219 12.78 20.87 -13.57
C TYR A 219 13.54 21.28 -14.84
N GLU A 220 14.27 20.33 -15.41
CA GLU A 220 14.91 20.50 -16.69
C GLU A 220 13.98 20.03 -17.81
N TYR A 221 13.72 20.89 -18.77
CA TYR A 221 12.94 20.60 -19.96
C TYR A 221 13.67 21.11 -21.20
N LYS A 222 13.99 20.23 -22.15
CA LYS A 222 14.76 20.55 -23.37
C LYS A 222 16.10 21.24 -23.08
N ASN A 223 16.84 20.79 -22.05
CA ASN A 223 18.08 21.36 -21.55
C ASN A 223 17.95 22.81 -21.01
N ILE A 224 16.75 23.23 -20.67
CA ILE A 224 16.48 24.54 -20.04
C ILE A 224 15.95 24.30 -18.64
N LEU A 225 16.52 24.99 -17.66
CA LEU A 225 15.99 24.96 -16.30
C LEU A 225 14.71 25.80 -16.24
N CYS A 226 13.63 25.15 -15.84
CA CYS A 226 12.30 25.71 -15.70
C CYS A 226 11.85 25.65 -14.25
N LYS A 227 10.96 26.56 -13.85
CA LYS A 227 10.34 26.58 -12.53
C LYS A 227 8.82 26.65 -12.68
N THR A 228 8.11 25.93 -11.83
CA THR A 228 6.68 26.09 -11.63
C THR A 228 6.34 26.10 -10.14
N THR A 229 5.24 26.76 -9.78
CA THR A 229 4.73 26.81 -8.41
C THR A 229 3.33 26.23 -8.35
N VAL A 230 3.02 25.51 -7.28
CA VAL A 230 1.71 24.89 -7.05
C VAL A 230 1.33 24.95 -5.56
N ASP A 231 0.05 24.80 -5.28
CA ASP A 231 -0.47 24.72 -3.92
C ASP A 231 -0.35 23.30 -3.34
N GLY A 232 -0.43 22.29 -4.20
CA GLY A 232 -0.36 20.89 -3.83
C GLY A 232 0.49 20.04 -4.76
N LEU A 233 1.17 19.06 -4.19
CA LEU A 233 2.05 18.15 -4.91
C LEU A 233 1.66 16.70 -4.64
N PHE A 234 1.54 15.90 -5.69
CA PHE A 234 1.27 14.47 -5.64
C PHE A 234 2.42 13.68 -6.25
N SER A 235 2.81 12.61 -5.58
CA SER A 235 3.85 11.69 -6.03
C SER A 235 3.21 10.43 -6.60
N ALA A 236 3.38 10.20 -7.89
CA ALA A 236 2.91 9.01 -8.60
C ALA A 236 4.06 8.27 -9.31
N ILE A 237 5.24 8.23 -8.67
CA ILE A 237 6.45 7.56 -9.16
C ILE A 237 6.49 6.06 -8.86
N GLY A 238 5.39 5.52 -8.32
CA GLY A 238 5.19 4.11 -8.05
C GLY A 238 5.38 3.70 -6.60
N SER A 239 5.16 2.41 -6.36
CA SER A 239 5.29 1.79 -5.04
C SER A 239 6.14 0.53 -5.13
N LYS A 240 6.79 0.18 -4.02
CA LYS A 240 7.60 -1.04 -3.86
C LYS A 240 6.80 -2.05 -3.03
N PRO A 241 6.24 -3.12 -3.63
CA PRO A 241 5.58 -4.16 -2.86
C PRO A 241 6.58 -4.89 -1.96
N GLN A 242 6.22 -5.13 -0.70
CA GLN A 242 7.10 -5.80 0.26
C GLN A 242 7.01 -7.33 0.13
N SER A 243 7.26 -7.86 -1.07
CA SER A 243 7.11 -9.29 -1.41
C SER A 243 8.42 -10.10 -1.37
N TYR A 244 9.47 -9.58 -0.76
CA TYR A 244 10.78 -10.24 -0.76
C TYR A 244 10.94 -11.32 0.31
N TYR A 245 10.05 -11.34 1.31
CA TYR A 245 10.12 -12.36 2.38
C TYR A 245 9.29 -13.60 2.09
N CYS A 246 8.38 -13.56 1.09
CA CYS A 246 7.55 -14.71 0.75
C CYS A 246 8.38 -15.80 0.05
N PRO A 247 7.95 -17.07 0.11
CA PRO A 247 8.56 -18.17 -0.61
C PRO A 247 8.80 -17.81 -2.09
N SER A 248 9.91 -18.29 -2.66
CA SER A 248 10.32 -17.95 -4.05
C SER A 248 9.28 -18.39 -5.08
N GLU A 249 8.55 -19.47 -4.78
CA GLU A 249 7.54 -20.11 -5.63
C GLU A 249 6.24 -19.31 -5.69
N VAL A 250 6.03 -18.34 -4.79
CA VAL A 250 4.83 -17.49 -4.81
C VAL A 250 4.82 -16.65 -6.08
N GLU A 251 3.74 -16.80 -6.86
CA GLU A 251 3.57 -16.07 -8.11
C GLU A 251 3.38 -14.57 -7.88
N LYS A 252 4.11 -13.77 -8.66
CA LYS A 252 4.09 -12.31 -8.59
C LYS A 252 3.84 -11.70 -9.97
N SER A 253 3.22 -10.53 -9.99
CA SER A 253 3.15 -9.71 -11.19
C SER A 253 4.54 -9.19 -11.57
N TYR A 254 4.70 -8.67 -12.79
CA TYR A 254 5.94 -8.02 -13.25
C TYR A 254 6.40 -6.88 -12.29
N SER A 255 5.48 -6.21 -11.62
CA SER A 255 5.76 -5.14 -10.65
C SER A 255 5.98 -5.66 -9.22
N GLY A 256 6.06 -6.98 -9.00
CA GLY A 256 6.38 -7.58 -7.71
C GLY A 256 5.19 -7.78 -6.75
N TYR A 257 3.96 -7.41 -7.14
CA TYR A 257 2.77 -7.69 -6.33
C TYR A 257 2.41 -9.17 -6.39
N ILE A 258 2.02 -9.73 -5.25
CA ILE A 258 1.63 -11.14 -5.14
C ILE A 258 0.30 -11.38 -5.87
N LEU A 259 0.22 -12.43 -6.67
CA LEU A 259 -1.01 -12.86 -7.32
C LEU A 259 -1.85 -13.65 -6.30
N GLY A 260 -3.08 -13.21 -6.11
CA GLY A 260 -4.05 -13.86 -5.24
C GLY A 260 -5.47 -13.54 -5.71
N ASN A 261 -6.36 -14.50 -5.53
CA ASN A 261 -7.78 -14.33 -5.86
C ASN A 261 -8.51 -13.44 -4.83
N GLU A 262 -9.81 -13.26 -4.96
CA GLU A 262 -10.62 -12.44 -4.04
C GLU A 262 -10.72 -13.04 -2.62
N CYS A 263 -10.45 -14.33 -2.47
CA CYS A 263 -10.34 -15.02 -1.18
C CYS A 263 -8.94 -14.91 -0.56
N GLY A 264 -7.99 -14.26 -1.26
CA GLY A 264 -6.60 -14.12 -0.84
C GLY A 264 -5.74 -15.36 -1.11
N GLU A 265 -6.27 -16.41 -1.76
CA GLU A 265 -5.52 -17.62 -2.07
C GLU A 265 -4.46 -17.36 -3.14
N THR A 266 -3.26 -17.86 -2.91
CA THR A 266 -2.15 -17.81 -3.87
C THR A 266 -2.00 -19.17 -4.56
N ASN A 267 -0.98 -19.29 -5.43
CA ASN A 267 -0.60 -20.58 -6.02
C ASN A 267 0.00 -21.58 -5.00
N ILE A 268 0.28 -21.14 -3.77
CA ILE A 268 0.80 -22.01 -2.69
C ILE A 268 -0.34 -22.28 -1.69
N SER A 269 -0.70 -23.54 -1.54
CA SER A 269 -1.71 -24.00 -0.57
C SER A 269 -1.32 -23.57 0.85
N GLY A 270 -2.27 -22.96 1.59
CA GLY A 270 -2.06 -22.44 2.94
C GLY A 270 -1.35 -21.09 3.02
N PHE A 271 -0.93 -20.50 1.87
CA PHE A 271 -0.32 -19.16 1.82
C PHE A 271 -1.30 -18.15 1.21
N TYR A 272 -1.74 -17.20 2.03
CA TYR A 272 -2.75 -16.19 1.68
C TYR A 272 -2.13 -14.81 1.59
N VAL A 273 -2.70 -13.93 0.77
CA VAL A 273 -2.24 -12.56 0.59
C VAL A 273 -3.36 -11.55 0.79
N ALA A 274 -3.14 -10.54 1.63
CA ALA A 274 -4.12 -9.51 1.97
C ALA A 274 -3.58 -8.10 1.84
N GLY A 275 -4.43 -7.15 1.45
CA GLY A 275 -4.10 -5.73 1.41
C GLY A 275 -3.34 -5.31 0.16
N ASP A 276 -2.56 -4.22 0.29
CA ASP A 276 -1.94 -3.55 -0.85
C ASP A 276 -0.78 -4.29 -1.50
N ILE A 277 -0.30 -5.35 -0.87
CA ILE A 277 0.67 -6.30 -1.44
C ILE A 277 0.05 -7.22 -2.50
N ARG A 278 -1.28 -7.48 -2.40
CA ARG A 278 -2.00 -8.26 -3.39
C ARG A 278 -2.15 -7.47 -4.69
N ARG A 279 -2.00 -8.14 -5.85
CA ARG A 279 -2.32 -7.51 -7.13
C ARG A 279 -3.82 -7.26 -7.24
N LYS A 280 -4.22 -5.99 -7.21
CA LYS A 280 -5.61 -5.52 -7.35
C LYS A 280 -5.69 -4.14 -7.97
N MET A 281 -6.85 -3.75 -8.46
CA MET A 281 -7.03 -2.44 -9.09
C MET A 281 -7.15 -1.31 -8.07
N LEU A 282 -7.90 -1.52 -6.99
CA LEU A 282 -8.16 -0.49 -5.97
C LEU A 282 -7.42 -0.82 -4.69
N ARG A 283 -6.53 0.08 -4.27
CA ARG A 283 -5.78 0.02 -3.01
C ARG A 283 -6.30 1.11 -2.08
N GLN A 284 -7.13 0.72 -1.13
CA GLN A 284 -7.77 1.59 -0.16
C GLN A 284 -7.92 0.86 1.18
N ALA A 285 -8.07 1.60 2.28
CA ALA A 285 -8.25 1.03 3.61
C ALA A 285 -9.40 0.01 3.65
N ILE A 286 -10.54 0.33 3.03
CA ILE A 286 -11.72 -0.56 2.99
C ILE A 286 -11.43 -1.86 2.23
N THR A 287 -10.71 -1.80 1.09
CA THR A 287 -10.35 -3.02 0.34
C THR A 287 -9.28 -3.83 1.05
N ALA A 288 -8.39 -3.19 1.81
CA ALA A 288 -7.42 -3.87 2.65
C ALA A 288 -8.11 -4.60 3.82
N ALA A 289 -9.09 -3.97 4.48
CA ALA A 289 -9.88 -4.60 5.53
C ALA A 289 -10.67 -5.81 5.00
N ALA A 290 -11.31 -5.68 3.82
CA ALA A 290 -12.02 -6.78 3.18
C ALA A 290 -11.10 -7.97 2.85
N ASP A 291 -9.92 -7.71 2.29
CA ASP A 291 -8.93 -8.77 2.01
C ASP A 291 -8.55 -9.54 3.29
N GLY A 292 -8.28 -8.82 4.39
CA GLY A 292 -7.93 -9.46 5.67
C GLY A 292 -9.03 -10.38 6.18
N ALA A 293 -10.29 -9.91 6.13
CA ALA A 293 -11.45 -10.69 6.53
C ALA A 293 -11.62 -11.95 5.66
N ASN A 294 -11.50 -11.80 4.33
CA ASN A 294 -11.61 -12.91 3.39
C ASN A 294 -10.50 -13.95 3.62
N CYS A 295 -9.24 -13.52 3.79
CA CYS A 295 -8.13 -14.44 4.06
C CYS A 295 -8.36 -15.25 5.35
N ALA A 296 -8.79 -14.60 6.43
CA ALA A 296 -9.06 -15.30 7.68
C ALA A 296 -10.18 -16.34 7.52
N ASN A 297 -11.24 -16.03 6.76
CA ASN A 297 -12.29 -17.00 6.44
C ASN A 297 -11.75 -18.18 5.59
N SER A 298 -10.90 -17.89 4.60
CA SER A 298 -10.27 -18.93 3.77
C SER A 298 -9.38 -19.86 4.59
N VAL A 299 -8.66 -19.34 5.58
CA VAL A 299 -7.91 -20.15 6.55
C VAL A 299 -8.83 -21.11 7.31
N VAL A 300 -9.99 -20.63 7.77
CA VAL A 300 -10.97 -21.48 8.46
C VAL A 300 -11.43 -22.64 7.56
N GLU A 301 -11.76 -22.35 6.31
CA GLU A 301 -12.20 -23.39 5.36
C GLU A 301 -11.07 -24.38 5.02
N TYR A 302 -9.85 -23.89 4.87
CA TYR A 302 -8.68 -24.74 4.64
C TYR A 302 -8.44 -25.74 5.80
N LEU A 303 -8.51 -25.25 7.04
CA LEU A 303 -8.27 -26.08 8.23
C LEU A 303 -9.35 -27.11 8.49
N LYS A 304 -10.57 -26.96 7.94
CA LYS A 304 -11.62 -27.99 8.00
C LYS A 304 -11.34 -29.16 7.06
N GLN A 305 -10.53 -28.93 6.02
CA GLN A 305 -10.22 -29.94 4.99
C GLN A 305 -8.88 -30.65 5.24
N SER A 306 -8.08 -30.12 6.16
CA SER A 306 -6.76 -30.63 6.56
C SER A 306 -6.86 -31.45 7.83
#